data_e7fd15161b5af71b605fc212d32d957a
#
_entry.id   e7fd15161b5af71b605fc212d32d957a
#
_cell.length_a   1.000
_cell.length_b   1.000
_cell.length_c   1.000
_cell.angle_alpha   90.00
_cell.angle_beta   90.00
_cell.angle_gamma   90.00
#
_symmetry.space_group_name_H-M   'P 1'
#
loop_
_entity.id
_entity.type
_entity.pdbx_description
1 polymer ?
#
loop_
_entity_poly.entity_id
_entity_poly.type
_entity_poly.pdbx_seq_one_letter_code
_entity_poly.pdbx_strand_id
1 'polypeptide(L)'
;MFVMDTVTGQQVGEFATNTVRPEAFADMSIAASKWFNNAYLIWEMNGPPGGAFTKQILERKYPYIYYREIENKTYRKKTRNPGWFSTEKNKLAVLSQMAAAIKSGQYCVRSDKLLNECRQYVYRNGKVVHSRSVRTMDDSAKGQAHGDRVIAAAIAWHAGKDRPAVSKGDREDYEDNIPYGCMAWRFKEHERRKTALKDGW
;
A
#
# COMPACT_ATOMS: atom_id res chain seq x y z
N MET A 1 1.58 -4.72 5.51
CA MET A 1 0.75 -4.66 4.28
C MET A 1 -0.28 -3.55 4.47
N PHE A 2 -0.49 -2.78 3.43
CA PHE A 2 -1.48 -1.72 3.34
C PHE A 2 -2.22 -1.86 2.00
N VAL A 3 -3.53 -1.72 1.99
CA VAL A 3 -4.35 -1.84 0.78
C VAL A 3 -5.16 -0.57 0.60
N MET A 4 -5.10 -0.02 -0.61
CA MET A 4 -5.78 1.21 -0.99
C MET A 4 -6.62 0.96 -2.25
N ASP A 5 -7.84 1.49 -2.25
CA ASP A 5 -8.61 1.66 -3.47
C ASP A 5 -8.06 2.87 -4.24
N THR A 6 -7.54 2.65 -5.44
CA THR A 6 -6.93 3.70 -6.27
C THR A 6 -7.96 4.66 -6.89
N VAL A 7 -9.23 4.28 -6.93
CA VAL A 7 -10.31 5.12 -7.48
C VAL A 7 -10.77 6.14 -6.45
N THR A 8 -10.95 5.70 -5.21
CA THR A 8 -11.47 6.56 -4.13
C THR A 8 -10.37 7.15 -3.24
N GLY A 9 -9.14 6.66 -3.34
CA GLY A 9 -8.04 7.02 -2.45
C GLY A 9 -8.23 6.50 -1.01
N GLN A 10 -9.16 5.58 -0.78
CA GLN A 10 -9.46 5.09 0.57
C GLN A 10 -8.61 3.90 0.96
N GLN A 11 -8.18 3.88 2.22
CA GLN A 11 -7.65 2.67 2.83
C GLN A 11 -8.77 1.64 2.99
N VAL A 12 -8.56 0.44 2.44
CA VAL A 12 -9.51 -0.67 2.51
C VAL A 12 -8.98 -1.88 3.28
N GLY A 13 -7.68 -1.90 3.59
CA GLY A 13 -7.08 -2.98 4.37
C GLY A 13 -5.73 -2.62 4.98
N GLU A 14 -5.43 -3.25 6.11
CA GLU A 14 -4.13 -3.17 6.79
C GLU A 14 -3.83 -4.48 7.50
N PHE A 15 -2.58 -4.89 7.40
CA PHE A 15 -2.04 -5.99 8.19
C PHE A 15 -0.57 -5.72 8.52
N ALA A 16 -0.21 -5.83 9.80
CA ALA A 16 1.16 -5.69 10.27
C ALA A 16 1.52 -6.83 11.24
N THR A 17 2.70 -7.36 11.06
CA THR A 17 3.25 -8.46 11.87
C THR A 17 4.77 -8.33 11.94
N ASN A 18 5.35 -8.79 13.02
CA ASN A 18 6.81 -8.92 13.23
C ASN A 18 7.24 -10.38 13.44
N THR A 19 6.30 -11.34 13.31
CA THR A 19 6.54 -12.77 13.59
C THR A 19 6.56 -13.62 12.32
N VAL A 20 6.01 -13.12 11.21
CA VAL A 20 5.93 -13.85 9.95
C VAL A 20 7.19 -13.62 9.13
N ARG A 21 7.76 -14.73 8.60
CA ARG A 21 8.94 -14.66 7.71
C ARG A 21 8.60 -13.94 6.41
N PRO A 22 9.58 -13.27 5.76
CA PRO A 22 9.34 -12.52 4.53
C PRO A 22 8.72 -13.34 3.39
N GLU A 23 9.11 -14.60 3.24
CA GLU A 23 8.59 -15.50 2.22
C GLU A 23 7.09 -15.82 2.46
N ALA A 24 6.74 -16.18 3.69
CA ALA A 24 5.35 -16.42 4.07
C ALA A 24 4.52 -15.14 3.96
N PHE A 25 5.10 -14.00 4.30
CA PHE A 25 4.43 -12.70 4.14
C PHE A 25 4.20 -12.35 2.67
N ALA A 26 5.11 -12.74 1.76
CA ALA A 26 4.91 -12.62 0.33
C ALA A 26 3.72 -13.46 -0.17
N ASP A 27 3.61 -14.72 0.27
CA ASP A 27 2.47 -15.59 -0.06
C ASP A 27 1.14 -14.99 0.47
N MET A 28 1.12 -14.49 1.70
CA MET A 28 -0.04 -13.78 2.26
C MET A 28 -0.39 -12.52 1.46
N SER A 29 0.63 -11.78 1.02
CA SER A 29 0.42 -10.56 0.22
C SER A 29 -0.15 -10.88 -1.17
N ILE A 30 0.28 -11.96 -1.79
CA ILE A 30 -0.30 -12.44 -3.06
C ILE A 30 -1.76 -12.88 -2.85
N ALA A 31 -2.04 -13.63 -1.78
CA ALA A 31 -3.40 -14.07 -1.48
C ALA A 31 -4.33 -12.87 -1.25
N ALA A 32 -3.88 -11.87 -0.47
CA ALA A 32 -4.61 -10.63 -0.27
C ALA A 32 -4.80 -9.86 -1.59
N SER A 33 -3.75 -9.77 -2.43
CA SER A 33 -3.86 -9.09 -3.73
C SER A 33 -4.89 -9.75 -4.64
N LYS A 34 -4.94 -11.08 -4.67
CA LYS A 34 -5.99 -11.83 -5.40
C LYS A 34 -7.38 -11.56 -4.83
N TRP A 35 -7.50 -11.50 -3.49
CA TRP A 35 -8.76 -11.18 -2.82
C TRP A 35 -9.27 -9.78 -3.18
N PHE A 36 -8.37 -8.81 -3.30
CA PHE A 36 -8.66 -7.44 -3.73
C PHE A 36 -8.59 -7.28 -5.25
N ASN A 37 -9.12 -8.24 -5.99
CA ASN A 37 -9.26 -8.21 -7.43
C ASN A 37 -7.94 -8.05 -8.19
N ASN A 38 -6.98 -8.91 -7.88
CA ASN A 38 -5.64 -8.87 -8.47
C ASN A 38 -4.95 -7.50 -8.30
N ALA A 39 -5.03 -6.97 -7.07
CA ALA A 39 -4.43 -5.69 -6.73
C ALA A 39 -2.94 -5.62 -7.09
N TYR A 40 -2.53 -4.45 -7.50
CA TYR A 40 -1.13 -4.17 -7.85
C TYR A 40 -0.27 -4.16 -6.58
N LEU A 41 0.78 -4.98 -6.58
CA LEU A 41 1.64 -5.17 -5.43
C LEU A 41 2.92 -4.35 -5.56
N ILE A 42 3.17 -3.49 -4.57
CA ILE A 42 4.43 -2.78 -4.37
C ILE A 42 4.99 -3.08 -2.98
N TRP A 43 6.30 -3.18 -2.88
CA TRP A 43 7.00 -3.43 -1.61
C TRP A 43 8.35 -2.74 -1.58
N GLU A 44 8.86 -2.48 -0.38
CA GLU A 44 10.23 -2.00 -0.17
C GLU A 44 11.22 -3.16 -0.31
N MET A 45 12.20 -3.02 -1.22
CA MET A 45 13.14 -4.08 -1.57
C MET A 45 14.47 -3.96 -0.82
N ASN A 46 14.58 -3.06 0.13
CA ASN A 46 15.82 -2.83 0.87
C ASN A 46 16.14 -3.98 1.84
N GLY A 47 17.45 -4.33 1.88
CA GLY A 47 17.95 -5.31 2.82
C GLY A 47 17.55 -6.77 2.56
N PRO A 48 18.04 -7.71 3.39
CA PRO A 48 17.79 -9.14 3.23
C PRO A 48 16.29 -9.52 3.25
N PRO A 49 15.45 -8.94 4.14
CA PRO A 49 14.02 -9.25 4.13
C PRO A 49 13.30 -8.86 2.83
N GLY A 50 13.64 -7.69 2.27
CA GLY A 50 13.10 -7.25 0.98
C GLY A 50 13.54 -8.14 -0.18
N GLY A 51 14.78 -8.64 -0.15
CA GLY A 51 15.30 -9.60 -1.11
C GLY A 51 14.57 -10.95 -1.05
N ALA A 52 14.38 -11.50 0.14
CA ALA A 52 13.66 -12.76 0.36
C ALA A 52 12.19 -12.66 -0.08
N PHE A 53 11.51 -11.57 0.28
CA PHE A 53 10.15 -11.27 -0.17
C PHE A 53 10.09 -11.20 -1.71
N THR A 54 11.02 -10.49 -2.35
CA THR A 54 11.08 -10.34 -3.81
C THR A 54 11.24 -11.69 -4.50
N LYS A 55 12.18 -12.53 -4.02
CA LYS A 55 12.42 -13.87 -4.55
C LYS A 55 11.13 -14.68 -4.55
N GLN A 56 10.42 -14.72 -3.43
CA GLN A 56 9.18 -15.46 -3.30
C GLN A 56 8.08 -14.96 -4.25
N ILE A 57 7.90 -13.64 -4.39
CA ILE A 57 6.93 -13.05 -5.35
C ILE A 57 7.23 -13.50 -6.79
N LEU A 58 8.51 -13.49 -7.19
CA LEU A 58 8.92 -13.90 -8.53
C LEU A 58 8.74 -15.41 -8.76
N GLU A 59 9.03 -16.25 -7.77
CA GLU A 59 8.80 -17.69 -7.82
C GLU A 59 7.31 -18.03 -7.98
N ARG A 60 6.43 -17.27 -7.32
CA ARG A 60 4.96 -17.40 -7.46
C ARG A 60 4.41 -16.82 -8.76
N LYS A 61 5.22 -16.12 -9.54
CA LYS A 61 4.85 -15.53 -10.84
C LYS A 61 3.60 -14.63 -10.76
N TYR A 62 3.42 -13.89 -9.65
CA TYR A 62 2.31 -12.94 -9.55
C TYR A 62 2.54 -11.80 -10.57
N PRO A 63 1.59 -11.54 -11.52
CA PRO A 63 1.88 -10.68 -12.67
C PRO A 63 1.74 -9.18 -12.38
N TYR A 64 0.94 -8.80 -11.37
CA TYR A 64 0.60 -7.40 -11.11
C TYR A 64 1.53 -6.79 -10.06
N ILE A 65 2.81 -6.62 -10.42
CA ILE A 65 3.85 -6.12 -9.53
C ILE A 65 4.48 -4.82 -10.02
N TYR A 66 4.97 -4.03 -9.06
CA TYR A 66 5.69 -2.80 -9.32
C TYR A 66 7.11 -3.07 -9.81
N TYR A 67 7.48 -2.43 -10.92
CA TYR A 67 8.85 -2.32 -11.39
C TYR A 67 9.32 -0.88 -11.27
N ARG A 68 10.56 -0.70 -10.83
CA ARG A 68 11.17 0.63 -10.70
C ARG A 68 11.15 1.37 -12.02
N GLU A 69 10.91 2.65 -11.92
CA GLU A 69 10.98 3.55 -13.05
C GLU A 69 12.27 4.39 -12.96
N ILE A 70 12.92 4.58 -14.09
CA ILE A 70 13.97 5.57 -14.25
C ILE A 70 13.30 6.77 -14.90
N GLU A 71 13.31 7.87 -14.17
CA GLU A 71 12.79 9.14 -14.68
C GLU A 71 13.97 10.05 -15.01
N ASN A 72 14.09 10.39 -16.30
CA ASN A 72 14.93 11.45 -16.79
C ASN A 72 14.05 12.62 -17.25
N LYS A 73 14.64 13.81 -17.45
CA LYS A 73 13.93 15.03 -17.91
C LYS A 73 13.09 14.80 -19.17
N THR A 74 13.42 13.78 -19.96
CA THR A 74 12.86 13.56 -21.29
C THR A 74 11.96 12.32 -21.39
N TYR A 75 12.10 11.31 -20.49
CA TYR A 75 11.32 10.08 -20.56
C TYR A 75 11.26 9.34 -19.21
N ARG A 76 10.15 8.58 -19.04
CA ARG A 76 10.02 7.55 -17.98
C ARG A 76 10.18 6.17 -18.61
N LYS A 77 11.06 5.35 -18.05
CA LYS A 77 11.26 3.96 -18.48
C LYS A 77 11.15 3.02 -17.30
N LYS A 78 10.28 2.02 -17.43
CA LYS A 78 10.25 0.90 -16.47
C LYS A 78 11.51 0.07 -16.59
N THR A 79 12.14 -0.25 -15.47
CA THR A 79 13.26 -1.18 -15.41
C THR A 79 12.76 -2.62 -15.27
N ARG A 80 13.70 -3.58 -15.31
CA ARG A 80 13.40 -4.98 -14.98
C ARG A 80 13.56 -5.29 -13.47
N ASN A 81 13.79 -4.25 -12.66
CA ASN A 81 14.00 -4.42 -11.21
C ASN A 81 12.67 -4.30 -10.47
N PRO A 82 12.13 -5.38 -9.90
CA PRO A 82 10.88 -5.36 -9.15
C PRO A 82 11.07 -4.70 -7.78
N GLY A 83 9.97 -4.22 -7.21
CA GLY A 83 9.94 -3.59 -5.90
C GLY A 83 10.48 -2.16 -5.90
N TRP A 84 10.11 -1.40 -4.90
CA TRP A 84 10.57 -0.04 -4.67
C TRP A 84 11.86 -0.04 -3.82
N PHE A 85 12.83 0.78 -4.20
CA PHE A 85 14.10 0.87 -3.47
C PHE A 85 14.16 2.19 -2.72
N SER A 86 14.24 2.12 -1.39
CA SER A 86 14.28 3.27 -0.51
C SER A 86 15.66 3.92 -0.51
N THR A 87 15.70 5.21 -0.81
CA THR A 87 16.82 6.11 -0.55
C THR A 87 16.31 7.29 0.28
N GLU A 88 17.19 8.05 0.93
CA GLU A 88 16.75 9.22 1.69
C GLU A 88 15.93 10.19 0.85
N LYS A 89 16.35 10.41 -0.41
CA LYS A 89 15.69 11.34 -1.33
C LYS A 89 14.29 10.88 -1.72
N ASN A 90 14.13 9.63 -2.17
CA ASN A 90 12.83 9.15 -2.64
C ASN A 90 11.90 8.84 -1.47
N LYS A 91 12.42 8.47 -0.29
CA LYS A 91 11.63 8.34 0.94
C LYS A 91 11.00 9.67 1.34
N LEU A 92 11.77 10.75 1.34
CA LEU A 92 11.25 12.11 1.59
C LEU A 92 10.15 12.45 0.58
N ALA A 93 10.38 12.17 -0.71
CA ALA A 93 9.42 12.48 -1.76
C ALA A 93 8.09 11.75 -1.57
N VAL A 94 8.10 10.44 -1.32
CA VAL A 94 6.85 9.66 -1.14
C VAL A 94 6.11 10.05 0.13
N LEU A 95 6.81 10.34 1.23
CA LEU A 95 6.20 10.83 2.46
C LEU A 95 5.56 12.21 2.28
N SER A 96 6.23 13.13 1.58
CA SER A 96 5.68 14.45 1.28
C SER A 96 4.45 14.37 0.37
N GLN A 97 4.47 13.48 -0.64
CA GLN A 97 3.32 13.24 -1.52
C GLN A 97 2.13 12.67 -0.74
N MET A 98 2.36 11.70 0.14
CA MET A 98 1.31 11.15 1.01
C MET A 98 0.72 12.22 1.93
N ALA A 99 1.55 13.03 2.58
CA ALA A 99 1.09 14.09 3.47
C ALA A 99 0.24 15.13 2.72
N ALA A 100 0.64 15.53 1.51
CA ALA A 100 -0.13 16.43 0.66
C ALA A 100 -1.48 15.83 0.25
N ALA A 101 -1.51 14.55 -0.10
CA ALA A 101 -2.72 13.84 -0.49
C ALA A 101 -3.72 13.69 0.67
N ILE A 102 -3.23 13.40 1.88
CA ILE A 102 -4.06 13.36 3.10
C ILE A 102 -4.63 14.76 3.38
N LYS A 103 -3.79 15.80 3.30
CA LYS A 103 -4.21 17.20 3.53
C LYS A 103 -5.27 17.66 2.54
N SER A 104 -5.18 17.24 1.28
CA SER A 104 -6.15 17.60 0.23
C SER A 104 -7.41 16.71 0.22
N GLY A 105 -7.49 15.70 1.10
CA GLY A 105 -8.61 14.76 1.12
C GLY A 105 -8.61 13.71 0.00
N GLN A 106 -7.56 13.69 -0.83
CA GLN A 106 -7.42 12.69 -1.90
C GLN A 106 -7.04 11.31 -1.36
N TYR A 107 -6.45 11.24 -0.17
CA TYR A 107 -6.02 10.01 0.46
C TYR A 107 -6.65 9.90 1.85
N CYS A 108 -7.59 8.97 2.00
CA CYS A 108 -8.32 8.75 3.24
C CYS A 108 -7.72 7.55 4.01
N VAL A 109 -7.06 7.85 5.12
CA VAL A 109 -6.52 6.85 6.06
C VAL A 109 -7.57 6.56 7.12
N ARG A 110 -7.83 5.27 7.34
CA ARG A 110 -8.83 4.79 8.32
C ARG A 110 -8.20 4.12 9.55
N SER A 111 -6.89 3.89 9.55
CA SER A 111 -6.16 3.23 10.63
C SER A 111 -5.65 4.22 11.65
N ASP A 112 -6.15 4.16 12.89
CA ASP A 112 -5.61 4.91 14.02
C ASP A 112 -4.15 4.57 14.29
N LYS A 113 -3.75 3.31 14.08
CA LYS A 113 -2.37 2.86 14.24
C LYS A 113 -1.46 3.54 13.24
N LEU A 114 -1.86 3.63 11.97
CA LEU A 114 -1.12 4.36 10.95
C LEU A 114 -1.04 5.85 11.28
N LEU A 115 -2.14 6.48 11.69
CA LEU A 115 -2.16 7.90 12.06
C LEU A 115 -1.23 8.18 13.25
N ASN A 116 -1.21 7.28 14.24
CA ASN A 116 -0.30 7.40 15.39
C ASN A 116 1.17 7.23 14.98
N GLU A 117 1.48 6.35 14.03
CA GLU A 117 2.83 6.25 13.45
C GLU A 117 3.20 7.52 12.67
N CYS A 118 2.28 8.10 11.88
CA CYS A 118 2.51 9.36 11.16
C CYS A 118 2.91 10.50 12.10
N ARG A 119 2.29 10.61 13.28
CA ARG A 119 2.62 11.62 14.30
C ARG A 119 4.05 11.48 14.85
N GLN A 120 4.66 10.33 14.69
CA GLN A 120 6.03 10.07 15.15
C GLN A 120 7.09 10.49 14.12
N TYR A 121 6.69 10.86 12.90
CA TYR A 121 7.60 11.42 11.92
C TYR A 121 7.78 12.91 12.10
N VAL A 122 9.04 13.34 12.20
CA VAL A 122 9.42 14.74 12.41
C VAL A 122 10.38 15.19 11.32
N TYR A 123 10.32 16.48 11.01
CA TYR A 123 11.26 17.09 10.09
C TYR A 123 12.47 17.62 10.88
N ARG A 124 13.67 17.14 10.57
CA ARG A 124 14.92 17.55 11.24
C ARG A 124 16.06 17.62 10.22
N ASN A 125 16.76 18.75 10.19
CA ASN A 125 17.92 19.00 9.32
C ASN A 125 17.66 18.62 7.84
N GLY A 126 16.52 19.03 7.30
CA GLY A 126 16.15 18.72 5.91
C GLY A 126 15.69 17.30 5.65
N LYS A 127 15.57 16.43 6.66
CA LYS A 127 15.18 15.03 6.54
C LYS A 127 13.93 14.73 7.35
N VAL A 128 13.08 13.85 6.83
CA VAL A 128 11.97 13.27 7.60
C VAL A 128 12.49 12.03 8.30
N VAL A 129 12.46 12.04 9.62
CA VAL A 129 12.98 10.98 10.48
C VAL A 129 11.93 10.57 11.51
N HIS A 130 11.98 9.33 11.95
CA HIS A 130 11.15 8.88 13.06
C HIS A 130 11.67 9.47 14.37
N SER A 131 10.79 10.00 15.22
CA SER A 131 11.17 10.72 16.45
C SER A 131 12.01 9.87 17.42
N ARG A 132 11.79 8.55 17.45
CA ARG A 132 12.61 7.64 18.25
C ARG A 132 14.06 7.53 17.75
N SER A 133 14.30 7.59 16.45
CA SER A 133 15.66 7.59 15.91
C SER A 133 16.47 8.83 16.28
N VAL A 134 15.80 9.87 16.77
CA VAL A 134 16.40 11.14 17.20
C VAL A 134 16.74 11.14 18.69
N ARG A 135 15.99 10.37 19.50
CA ARG A 135 16.11 10.37 20.96
C ARG A 135 17.15 9.37 21.50
N THR A 136 17.57 8.42 20.71
CA THR A 136 18.50 7.39 21.14
C THR A 136 19.92 7.71 20.70
N MET A 137 20.78 8.12 21.65
CA MET A 137 22.23 8.03 21.51
C MET A 137 22.75 6.57 21.56
N ASP A 138 21.86 5.64 21.84
CA ASP A 138 22.16 4.22 21.99
C ASP A 138 21.88 3.49 20.66
N ASP A 139 22.95 2.98 20.05
CA ASP A 139 22.88 2.27 18.76
C ASP A 139 22.04 0.99 18.83
N SER A 140 21.88 0.38 20.01
CA SER A 140 21.04 -0.81 20.22
C SER A 140 19.53 -0.52 20.06
N ALA A 141 19.10 0.71 20.28
CA ALA A 141 17.69 1.11 20.15
C ALA A 141 17.30 1.59 18.74
N LYS A 142 18.25 1.75 17.83
CA LYS A 142 17.98 2.17 16.43
C LYS A 142 17.13 1.16 15.66
N GLY A 143 17.17 -0.12 16.04
CA GLY A 143 16.38 -1.20 15.42
C GLY A 143 14.90 -1.26 15.81
N GLN A 144 14.45 -0.44 16.77
CA GLN A 144 13.07 -0.48 17.29
C GLN A 144 12.16 0.65 16.77
N ALA A 145 12.64 1.48 15.86
CA ALA A 145 11.85 2.56 15.26
C ALA A 145 11.02 2.00 14.11
N HIS A 146 9.83 1.48 14.41
CA HIS A 146 8.92 0.89 13.43
C HIS A 146 8.02 1.99 12.83
N GLY A 147 8.25 2.32 11.59
CA GLY A 147 7.41 3.21 10.78
C GLY A 147 6.91 2.48 9.53
N ASP A 148 6.78 1.16 9.60
CA ASP A 148 6.53 0.29 8.46
C ASP A 148 5.15 0.53 7.82
N ARG A 149 4.14 0.89 8.63
CA ARG A 149 2.81 1.23 8.12
C ARG A 149 2.85 2.52 7.30
N VAL A 150 3.57 3.52 7.79
CA VAL A 150 3.71 4.81 7.10
C VAL A 150 4.41 4.65 5.76
N ILE A 151 5.49 3.87 5.72
CA ILE A 151 6.19 3.58 4.45
C ILE A 151 5.30 2.77 3.51
N ALA A 152 4.62 1.72 4.00
CA ALA A 152 3.71 0.93 3.19
C ALA A 152 2.58 1.79 2.59
N ALA A 153 1.97 2.68 3.37
CA ALA A 153 0.95 3.60 2.92
C ALA A 153 1.49 4.61 1.89
N ALA A 154 2.69 5.17 2.13
CA ALA A 154 3.31 6.14 1.23
C ALA A 154 3.67 5.54 -0.13
N ILE A 155 4.24 4.33 -0.17
CA ILE A 155 4.55 3.66 -1.45
C ILE A 155 3.29 3.16 -2.15
N ALA A 156 2.23 2.77 -1.42
CA ALA A 156 0.95 2.43 -2.02
C ALA A 156 0.33 3.64 -2.73
N TRP A 157 0.33 4.82 -2.09
CA TRP A 157 -0.09 6.07 -2.72
C TRP A 157 0.77 6.41 -3.94
N HIS A 158 2.08 6.30 -3.82
CA HIS A 158 3.02 6.56 -4.91
C HIS A 158 2.76 5.68 -6.13
N ALA A 159 2.49 4.40 -5.93
CA ALA A 159 2.20 3.47 -7.03
C ALA A 159 0.79 3.62 -7.60
N GLY A 160 -0.17 4.07 -6.78
CA GLY A 160 -1.58 4.19 -7.16
C GLY A 160 -1.93 5.47 -7.91
N LYS A 161 -1.26 6.59 -7.59
CA LYS A 161 -1.60 7.92 -8.12
C LYS A 161 -1.53 8.06 -9.65
N ASP A 162 -0.62 7.34 -10.28
CA ASP A 162 -0.39 7.39 -11.74
C ASP A 162 -1.21 6.32 -12.49
N ARG A 163 -2.07 5.57 -11.80
CA ARG A 163 -2.95 4.61 -12.45
C ARG A 163 -4.21 5.31 -12.93
N PRO A 164 -4.62 5.08 -14.18
CA PRO A 164 -5.88 5.61 -14.64
C PRO A 164 -7.00 5.09 -13.75
N ALA A 165 -7.89 5.99 -13.33
CA ALA A 165 -9.13 5.57 -12.73
C ALA A 165 -9.85 4.65 -13.72
N VAL A 166 -10.34 3.51 -13.24
CA VAL A 166 -11.21 2.65 -14.05
C VAL A 166 -12.38 3.48 -14.54
N SER A 167 -12.62 3.49 -15.85
CA SER A 167 -13.71 4.28 -16.42
C SER A 167 -15.06 3.83 -15.87
N LYS A 168 -16.05 4.73 -15.84
CA LYS A 168 -17.41 4.35 -15.39
C LYS A 168 -18.01 3.21 -16.22
N GLY A 169 -17.65 3.08 -17.51
CA GLY A 169 -18.08 1.97 -18.36
C GLY A 169 -17.51 0.62 -17.93
N ASP A 170 -16.27 0.59 -17.46
CA ASP A 170 -15.66 -0.65 -16.94
C ASP A 170 -16.27 -1.06 -15.58
N ARG A 171 -17.02 -0.15 -14.91
CA ARG A 171 -17.71 -0.47 -13.66
C ARG A 171 -19.03 -1.24 -13.87
N GLU A 172 -19.75 -1.01 -14.97
CA GLU A 172 -20.99 -1.73 -15.26
C GLU A 172 -20.71 -3.21 -15.53
N ASP A 173 -19.67 -3.54 -16.31
CA ASP A 173 -19.21 -4.92 -16.51
C ASP A 173 -18.64 -5.54 -15.21
N TYR A 174 -18.15 -4.73 -14.29
CA TYR A 174 -17.60 -5.20 -13.02
C TYR A 174 -18.69 -5.54 -11.99
N GLU A 175 -19.83 -4.83 -12.03
CA GLU A 175 -20.95 -5.10 -11.12
C GLU A 175 -21.61 -6.43 -11.42
N ASP A 176 -21.59 -6.89 -12.66
CA ASP A 176 -22.20 -8.18 -13.06
C ASP A 176 -21.25 -9.37 -12.85
N ASN A 177 -19.95 -9.15 -12.76
CA ASN A 177 -18.94 -10.21 -12.59
C ASN A 177 -18.22 -10.21 -11.23
N ILE A 178 -18.88 -9.76 -10.18
CA ILE A 178 -18.31 -9.78 -8.84
C ILE A 178 -18.13 -11.22 -8.36
N PRO A 179 -16.90 -11.70 -8.08
CA PRO A 179 -16.68 -13.07 -7.64
C PRO A 179 -17.44 -13.40 -6.35
N TYR A 180 -18.10 -14.55 -6.32
CA TYR A 180 -18.85 -15.03 -5.17
C TYR A 180 -17.97 -15.03 -3.90
N GLY A 181 -18.52 -14.49 -2.80
CA GLY A 181 -17.87 -14.49 -1.49
C GLY A 181 -16.78 -13.41 -1.27
N CYS A 182 -16.41 -12.61 -2.30
CA CYS A 182 -15.53 -11.47 -2.10
C CYS A 182 -16.23 -10.36 -1.30
N MET A 183 -15.48 -9.37 -0.79
CA MET A 183 -16.04 -8.29 0.01
C MET A 183 -17.09 -7.49 -0.76
N ALA A 184 -16.85 -7.16 -2.03
CA ALA A 184 -17.80 -6.45 -2.87
C ALA A 184 -19.10 -7.25 -3.04
N TRP A 185 -19.03 -8.58 -3.22
CA TRP A 185 -20.19 -9.47 -3.27
C TRP A 185 -20.97 -9.45 -1.94
N ARG A 186 -20.28 -9.52 -0.80
CA ARG A 186 -20.92 -9.48 0.52
C ARG A 186 -21.61 -8.15 0.79
N PHE A 187 -21.01 -7.04 0.37
CA PHE A 187 -21.64 -5.73 0.45
C PHE A 187 -22.91 -5.65 -0.41
N LYS A 188 -22.83 -6.08 -1.68
CA LYS A 188 -23.99 -6.09 -2.60
C LYS A 188 -25.12 -6.98 -2.06
N GLU A 189 -24.78 -8.16 -1.52
CA GLU A 189 -25.74 -9.06 -0.91
C GLU A 189 -26.37 -8.48 0.38
N HIS A 190 -25.56 -7.78 1.20
CA HIS A 190 -26.06 -7.09 2.38
C HIS A 190 -27.01 -5.95 2.03
N GLU A 191 -26.68 -5.11 1.05
CA GLU A 191 -27.56 -4.05 0.54
C GLU A 191 -28.85 -4.63 -0.04
N ARG A 192 -28.75 -5.71 -0.84
CA ARG A 192 -29.92 -6.39 -1.39
C ARG A 192 -30.87 -6.89 -0.30
N ARG A 193 -30.33 -7.48 0.77
CA ARG A 193 -31.13 -7.94 1.92
C ARG A 193 -31.78 -6.79 2.68
N LYS A 194 -31.09 -5.65 2.84
CA LYS A 194 -31.65 -4.45 3.45
C LYS A 194 -32.84 -3.89 2.65
N THR A 195 -32.71 -3.86 1.33
CA THR A 195 -33.77 -3.37 0.44
C THR A 195 -34.97 -4.31 0.50
N ALA A 196 -34.75 -5.64 0.39
CA ALA A 196 -35.82 -6.62 0.50
C ALA A 196 -36.59 -6.58 1.83
N LEU A 197 -35.92 -6.19 2.93
CA LEU A 197 -36.56 -6.01 4.24
C LEU A 197 -37.39 -4.70 4.35
N LYS A 198 -37.08 -3.71 3.49
CA LYS A 198 -37.87 -2.46 3.44
C LYS A 198 -39.11 -2.54 2.55
N ASP A 199 -39.04 -3.36 1.50
CA ASP A 199 -40.13 -3.53 0.52
C ASP A 199 -41.12 -4.62 0.93
N GLY A 200 -40.90 -5.28 2.08
CA GLY A 200 -41.73 -6.35 2.62
C GLY A 200 -42.75 -5.93 3.71
N TRP A 201 -43.04 -4.62 3.85
CA TRP A 201 -44.09 -4.08 4.74
C TRP A 201 -45.04 -3.20 3.96
#